data_df742dd607407faa57580f1e7acdc191
#
_entry.id   df742dd607407faa57580f1e7acdc191
#
_cell.length_a   1.000
_cell.length_b   1.000
_cell.length_c   1.000
_cell.angle_alpha   90.00
_cell.angle_beta   90.00
_cell.angle_gamma   90.00
#
_symmetry.space_group_name_H-M   'P 1'
#
loop_
_entity.id
_entity.type
_entity.pdbx_description
1 polymer ?
#
loop_
_entity_poly.entity_id
_entity_poly.type
_entity_poly.pdbx_seq_one_letter_code
_entity_poly.pdbx_strand_id
1 'polypeptide(L)'
;TFHSFCHTVIQENLRHFNKRELQPLTDLERIQVLKQLIDQFPKNHPLKRYKGDVYYDIENLTSLFSAIKREGWEIEWLHQQIDRYIQEVIPETDGFYNKRERKKGNHQLTVKGKDEVERMEKLKSAIDCFPIYQSLLDQKHRYDFDDMIHWVIRLFETEPDILLGYQEQFQYILVDEYQDTSGSQNKIVELLVSYWQDEPNLFVVGDDDQSIYRFQGAN
;
A
#
# COMPACT_ATOMS: atom_id res chain seq x y z
N THR A 1 -19.09 8.43 -1.47
CA THR A 1 -17.66 8.12 -1.58
C THR A 1 -17.33 6.82 -0.87
N PHE A 2 -16.24 6.15 -1.23
CA PHE A 2 -15.77 4.92 -0.55
C PHE A 2 -15.59 5.13 0.96
N HIS A 3 -14.98 6.23 1.37
CA HIS A 3 -14.78 6.53 2.80
C HIS A 3 -16.11 6.71 3.55
N SER A 4 -17.12 7.34 2.94
CA SER A 4 -18.46 7.47 3.56
C SER A 4 -19.12 6.11 3.72
N PHE A 5 -19.00 5.23 2.72
CA PHE A 5 -19.49 3.85 2.80
C PHE A 5 -18.78 3.08 3.92
N CYS A 6 -17.46 3.11 3.94
CA CYS A 6 -16.67 2.45 4.99
C CYS A 6 -17.02 2.97 6.39
N HIS A 7 -17.20 4.28 6.53
CA HIS A 7 -17.63 4.86 7.81
C HIS A 7 -18.98 4.28 8.25
N THR A 8 -19.96 4.21 7.35
CA THR A 8 -21.29 3.61 7.66
C THR A 8 -21.14 2.17 8.10
N VAL A 9 -20.41 1.34 7.33
CA VAL A 9 -20.15 -0.07 7.68
C VAL A 9 -19.52 -0.21 9.07
N ILE A 10 -18.54 0.62 9.39
CA ILE A 10 -17.87 0.61 10.70
C ILE A 10 -18.85 0.99 11.82
N GLN A 11 -19.66 2.04 11.63
CA GLN A 11 -20.63 2.49 12.65
C GLN A 11 -21.71 1.44 12.93
N GLU A 12 -22.19 0.75 11.90
CA GLU A 12 -23.19 -0.31 12.03
C GLU A 12 -22.65 -1.58 12.69
N ASN A 13 -21.33 -1.80 12.61
CA ASN A 13 -20.65 -3.03 13.05
C ASN A 13 -19.57 -2.80 14.13
N LEU A 14 -19.70 -1.77 14.98
CA LEU A 14 -18.68 -1.36 15.98
C LEU A 14 -18.18 -2.50 16.88
N ARG A 15 -19.04 -3.49 17.17
CA ARG A 15 -18.68 -4.67 17.99
C ARG A 15 -17.53 -5.53 17.41
N HIS A 16 -17.37 -5.51 16.07
CA HIS A 16 -16.36 -6.28 15.37
C HIS A 16 -14.99 -5.54 15.30
N PHE A 17 -15.05 -4.24 15.50
CA PHE A 17 -13.87 -3.39 15.45
C PHE A 17 -13.32 -3.14 16.84
N ASN A 18 -13.05 -3.82 17.71
CA ASN A 18 -12.48 -3.61 19.06
C ASN A 18 -11.67 -2.29 19.25
N LYS A 19 -12.12 -1.20 18.61
CA LYS A 19 -11.43 0.08 18.38
C LYS A 19 -12.20 1.23 19.04
N ARG A 20 -12.36 1.14 20.35
CA ARG A 20 -12.91 2.25 21.13
C ARG A 20 -11.88 3.39 21.20
N GLU A 21 -12.32 4.63 20.96
CA GLU A 21 -11.53 5.85 21.12
C GLU A 21 -10.43 6.12 20.06
N LEU A 22 -10.52 5.53 18.86
CA LEU A 22 -9.62 5.89 17.77
C LEU A 22 -9.90 7.31 17.27
N GLN A 23 -8.82 8.05 17.00
CA GLN A 23 -8.89 9.39 16.42
C GLN A 23 -8.13 9.44 15.09
N PRO A 24 -8.60 10.26 14.13
CA PRO A 24 -7.88 10.47 12.89
C PRO A 24 -6.45 10.98 13.12
N LEU A 25 -5.52 10.45 12.35
CA LEU A 25 -4.12 10.86 12.37
C LEU A 25 -3.96 12.22 11.69
N THR A 26 -3.38 13.19 12.39
CA THR A 26 -2.98 14.47 11.80
C THR A 26 -1.63 14.35 11.12
N ASP A 27 -1.32 15.25 10.16
CA ASP A 27 -0.01 15.25 9.49
C ASP A 27 1.16 15.46 10.46
N LEU A 28 0.96 16.29 11.48
CA LEU A 28 1.97 16.49 12.52
C LEU A 28 2.25 15.22 13.32
N GLU A 29 1.19 14.52 13.72
CA GLU A 29 1.31 13.24 14.44
C GLU A 29 1.97 12.16 13.56
N ARG A 30 1.64 12.12 12.26
CA ARG A 30 2.29 11.22 11.29
C ARG A 30 3.80 11.43 11.26
N ILE A 31 4.24 12.67 11.16
CA ILE A 31 5.67 13.02 11.21
C ILE A 31 6.30 12.57 12.53
N GLN A 32 5.63 12.77 13.66
CA GLN A 32 6.12 12.35 14.98
C GLN A 32 6.26 10.83 15.09
N VAL A 33 5.29 10.07 14.56
CA VAL A 33 5.33 8.60 14.54
C VAL A 33 6.48 8.11 13.65
N LEU A 34 6.68 8.72 12.48
CA LEU A 34 7.80 8.36 11.60
C LEU A 34 9.16 8.72 12.21
N LYS A 35 9.28 9.83 12.92
CA LYS A 35 10.50 10.14 13.70
C LYS A 35 10.74 9.09 14.77
N GLN A 36 9.73 8.72 15.54
CA GLN A 36 9.82 7.66 16.55
C GLN A 36 10.23 6.32 15.93
N LEU A 37 9.73 5.99 14.74
CA LEU A 37 10.13 4.79 13.98
C LEU A 37 11.63 4.85 13.62
N ILE A 38 12.10 5.94 13.04
CA ILE A 38 13.51 6.13 12.62
C ILE A 38 14.45 6.10 13.84
N ASP A 39 14.05 6.66 14.97
CA ASP A 39 14.85 6.67 16.19
C ASP A 39 15.08 5.26 16.74
N GLN A 40 14.15 4.32 16.51
CA GLN A 40 14.25 2.92 16.92
C GLN A 40 15.18 2.09 16.01
N PHE A 41 15.59 2.60 14.86
CA PHE A 41 16.44 1.85 13.95
C PHE A 41 17.79 1.48 14.60
N PRO A 42 18.24 0.23 14.46
CA PRO A 42 19.57 -0.16 14.88
C PRO A 42 20.64 0.59 14.09
N LYS A 43 21.87 0.61 14.63
CA LYS A 43 22.98 1.37 14.02
C LYS A 43 23.29 0.97 12.57
N ASN A 44 23.06 -0.28 12.20
CA ASN A 44 23.32 -0.81 10.85
C ASN A 44 22.10 -0.79 9.93
N HIS A 45 21.00 -0.13 10.31
CA HIS A 45 19.80 -0.08 9.48
C HIS A 45 20.03 0.74 8.21
N PRO A 46 19.65 0.26 7.01
CA PRO A 46 19.90 0.93 5.72
C PRO A 46 19.31 2.34 5.61
N LEU A 47 18.23 2.63 6.34
CA LEU A 47 17.59 3.95 6.39
C LEU A 47 18.15 4.87 7.47
N LYS A 48 19.06 4.39 8.33
CA LYS A 48 19.62 5.22 9.40
C LYS A 48 20.77 6.07 8.90
N ARG A 49 20.60 7.37 8.90
CA ARG A 49 21.64 8.33 8.50
C ARG A 49 22.37 8.85 9.72
N TYR A 50 23.70 8.98 9.61
CA TYR A 50 24.58 9.53 10.65
C TYR A 50 25.15 10.90 10.28
N LYS A 51 24.98 11.29 9.01
CA LYS A 51 25.45 12.60 8.50
C LYS A 51 24.31 13.26 7.74
N GLY A 52 24.13 14.54 7.95
CA GLY A 52 23.03 15.30 7.37
C GLY A 52 21.74 15.18 8.18
N ASP A 53 20.61 15.28 7.49
CA ASP A 53 19.29 15.16 8.11
C ASP A 53 18.96 13.69 8.41
N VAL A 54 18.84 13.35 9.68
CA VAL A 54 18.49 12.02 10.17
C VAL A 54 17.10 11.58 9.68
N TYR A 55 16.22 12.56 9.48
CA TYR A 55 14.82 12.34 9.10
C TYR A 55 14.53 12.57 7.61
N TYR A 56 15.56 12.61 6.79
CA TYR A 56 15.45 12.85 5.35
C TYR A 56 14.44 11.93 4.64
N ASP A 57 14.33 10.69 5.07
CA ASP A 57 13.49 9.70 4.41
C ASP A 57 12.01 9.72 4.87
N ILE A 58 11.57 10.69 5.72
CA ILE A 58 10.19 10.78 6.22
C ILE A 58 9.17 10.93 5.09
N GLU A 59 9.40 11.79 4.11
CA GLU A 59 8.48 11.99 2.98
C GLU A 59 8.39 10.74 2.11
N ASN A 60 9.52 10.07 1.87
CA ASN A 60 9.55 8.82 1.12
C ASN A 60 8.80 7.70 1.85
N LEU A 61 8.98 7.57 3.17
CA LEU A 61 8.26 6.59 3.99
C LEU A 61 6.76 6.91 4.05
N THR A 62 6.39 8.18 4.16
CA THR A 62 4.98 8.60 4.12
C THR A 62 4.33 8.17 2.80
N SER A 63 4.97 8.48 1.68
CA SER A 63 4.47 8.14 0.34
C SER A 63 4.40 6.63 0.15
N LEU A 64 5.42 5.88 0.57
CA LEU A 64 5.46 4.42 0.47
C LEU A 64 4.34 3.78 1.30
N PHE A 65 4.18 4.18 2.55
CA PHE A 65 3.18 3.58 3.45
C PHE A 65 1.75 3.91 3.01
N SER A 66 1.53 5.13 2.50
CA SER A 66 0.25 5.49 1.89
C SER A 66 -0.03 4.68 0.62
N ALA A 67 0.98 4.42 -0.22
CA ALA A 67 0.83 3.57 -1.40
C ALA A 67 0.51 2.12 -1.02
N ILE A 68 1.24 1.54 -0.06
CA ILE A 68 0.98 0.17 0.42
C ILE A 68 -0.48 0.02 0.88
N LYS A 69 -0.98 0.97 1.67
CA LYS A 69 -2.37 0.95 2.13
C LYS A 69 -3.35 1.12 0.98
N ARG A 70 -3.16 2.16 0.18
CA ARG A 70 -4.10 2.50 -0.89
C ARG A 70 -4.24 1.38 -1.93
N GLU A 71 -3.13 0.72 -2.27
CA GLU A 71 -3.13 -0.38 -3.23
C GLU A 71 -3.44 -1.74 -2.58
N GLY A 72 -3.43 -1.82 -1.25
CA GLY A 72 -3.66 -3.09 -0.54
C GLY A 72 -2.56 -4.11 -0.74
N TRP A 73 -1.31 -3.67 -0.97
CA TRP A 73 -0.20 -4.59 -1.24
C TRP A 73 0.24 -5.32 0.02
N GLU A 74 0.39 -6.62 -0.11
CA GLU A 74 1.00 -7.45 0.93
C GLU A 74 2.52 -7.32 0.94
N ILE A 75 3.12 -7.33 2.14
CA ILE A 75 4.57 -7.16 2.33
C ILE A 75 5.34 -8.25 1.60
N GLU A 76 4.93 -9.51 1.72
CA GLU A 76 5.55 -10.66 1.06
C GLU A 76 5.49 -10.54 -0.46
N TRP A 77 4.37 -10.08 -1.00
CA TRP A 77 4.23 -9.86 -2.43
C TRP A 77 5.19 -8.77 -2.91
N LEU A 78 5.32 -7.65 -2.18
CA LEU A 78 6.26 -6.57 -2.51
C LEU A 78 7.70 -7.07 -2.51
N HIS A 79 8.10 -7.87 -1.52
CA HIS A 79 9.42 -8.49 -1.48
C HIS A 79 9.67 -9.37 -2.70
N GLN A 80 8.71 -10.22 -3.08
CA GLN A 80 8.80 -11.06 -4.26
C GLN A 80 8.96 -10.24 -5.55
N GLN A 81 8.20 -9.13 -5.70
CA GLN A 81 8.33 -8.25 -6.87
C GLN A 81 9.71 -7.59 -6.94
N ILE A 82 10.26 -7.15 -5.80
CA ILE A 82 11.60 -6.57 -5.74
C ILE A 82 12.67 -7.61 -6.08
N ASP A 83 12.57 -8.82 -5.51
CA ASP A 83 13.50 -9.91 -5.81
C ASP A 83 13.45 -10.28 -7.29
N ARG A 84 12.26 -10.37 -7.86
CA ARG A 84 12.08 -10.59 -9.30
C ARG A 84 12.71 -9.48 -10.13
N TYR A 85 12.51 -8.22 -9.75
CA TYR A 85 13.13 -7.09 -10.43
C TYR A 85 14.65 -7.17 -10.41
N ILE A 86 15.24 -7.49 -9.24
CA ILE A 86 16.70 -7.65 -9.11
C ILE A 86 17.22 -8.81 -9.95
N GLN A 87 16.52 -9.94 -10.01
CA GLN A 87 16.99 -11.17 -10.64
C GLN A 87 16.72 -11.21 -12.15
N GLU A 88 15.60 -10.66 -12.60
CA GLU A 88 15.14 -10.79 -13.99
C GLU A 88 15.26 -9.49 -14.79
N VAL A 89 14.96 -8.33 -14.18
CA VAL A 89 14.89 -7.05 -14.91
C VAL A 89 16.24 -6.34 -14.94
N ILE A 90 16.91 -6.23 -13.80
CA ILE A 90 18.23 -5.57 -13.72
C ILE A 90 19.24 -6.22 -14.69
N PRO A 91 19.33 -7.58 -14.80
CA PRO A 91 20.25 -8.23 -15.75
C PRO A 91 19.97 -7.92 -17.22
N GLU A 92 18.74 -7.65 -17.58
CA GLU A 92 18.34 -7.37 -18.96
C GLU A 92 18.32 -5.87 -19.29
N THR A 93 18.43 -4.99 -18.29
CA THR A 93 18.38 -3.54 -18.49
C THR A 93 19.71 -2.98 -18.99
N ASP A 94 19.67 -2.28 -20.11
CA ASP A 94 20.83 -1.62 -20.70
C ASP A 94 21.45 -0.62 -19.71
N GLY A 95 22.78 -0.70 -19.54
CA GLY A 95 23.55 0.17 -18.67
C GLY A 95 23.73 -0.36 -17.23
N PHE A 96 22.96 -1.37 -16.80
CA PHE A 96 23.17 -2.01 -15.49
C PHE A 96 24.18 -3.15 -15.54
N TYR A 97 24.40 -3.72 -16.72
CA TYR A 97 25.40 -4.76 -16.97
C TYR A 97 26.47 -4.35 -17.96
N ASN A 98 27.70 -4.88 -17.77
CA ASN A 98 28.79 -4.70 -18.69
C ASN A 98 28.61 -5.62 -19.90
N LYS A 99 28.16 -5.08 -21.04
CA LYS A 99 27.91 -5.85 -22.29
C LYS A 99 29.11 -6.64 -22.78
N ARG A 100 30.35 -6.17 -22.54
CA ARG A 100 31.59 -6.86 -22.96
C ARG A 100 31.87 -8.11 -22.11
N GLU A 101 31.60 -8.02 -20.82
CA GLU A 101 31.79 -9.12 -19.88
C GLU A 101 30.65 -10.16 -19.99
N ARG A 102 29.43 -9.74 -20.31
CA ARG A 102 28.28 -10.63 -20.57
C ARG A 102 28.57 -11.59 -21.73
N LYS A 103 29.22 -11.12 -22.82
CA LYS A 103 29.62 -11.96 -23.94
C LYS A 103 30.68 -13.03 -23.56
N LYS A 104 31.38 -12.86 -22.43
CA LYS A 104 32.36 -13.80 -21.88
C LYS A 104 31.79 -14.70 -20.79
N GLY A 105 30.46 -14.64 -20.53
CA GLY A 105 29.80 -15.39 -19.45
C GLY A 105 29.97 -14.78 -18.05
N ASN A 106 30.57 -13.59 -17.95
CA ASN A 106 30.75 -12.87 -16.69
C ASN A 106 29.65 -11.83 -16.53
N HIS A 107 28.72 -12.08 -15.60
CA HIS A 107 27.62 -11.16 -15.27
C HIS A 107 28.06 -10.12 -14.23
N GLN A 108 28.94 -9.18 -14.62
CA GLN A 108 29.32 -8.08 -13.72
C GLN A 108 28.39 -6.88 -13.86
N LEU A 109 27.79 -6.47 -12.72
CA LEU A 109 27.04 -5.23 -12.63
C LEU A 109 27.95 -4.02 -12.84
N THR A 110 27.46 -3.04 -13.56
CA THR A 110 28.08 -1.70 -13.60
C THR A 110 27.90 -1.00 -12.25
N VAL A 111 28.52 0.16 -12.06
CA VAL A 111 28.28 1.00 -10.89
C VAL A 111 26.79 1.31 -10.77
N LYS A 112 26.13 1.75 -11.84
CA LYS A 112 24.69 2.02 -11.87
C LYS A 112 23.84 0.80 -11.51
N GLY A 113 24.22 -0.39 -11.96
CA GLY A 113 23.52 -1.62 -11.61
C GLY A 113 23.65 -1.97 -10.13
N LYS A 114 24.82 -1.74 -9.54
CA LYS A 114 25.06 -1.93 -8.09
C LYS A 114 24.25 -0.93 -7.27
N ASP A 115 24.25 0.35 -7.68
CA ASP A 115 23.49 1.40 -7.04
C ASP A 115 21.97 1.09 -7.07
N GLU A 116 21.49 0.53 -8.19
CA GLU A 116 20.09 0.13 -8.33
C GLU A 116 19.74 -1.07 -7.42
N VAL A 117 20.59 -2.08 -7.33
CA VAL A 117 20.40 -3.19 -6.37
C VAL A 117 20.37 -2.66 -4.94
N GLU A 118 21.33 -1.78 -4.58
CA GLU A 118 21.35 -1.17 -3.24
C GLU A 118 20.07 -0.37 -2.95
N ARG A 119 19.56 0.36 -3.95
CA ARG A 119 18.29 1.08 -3.86
C ARG A 119 17.12 0.13 -3.60
N MET A 120 17.05 -1.01 -4.27
CA MET A 120 16.02 -2.01 -4.09
C MET A 120 16.11 -2.69 -2.72
N GLU A 121 17.29 -3.04 -2.24
CA GLU A 121 17.48 -3.57 -0.89
C GLU A 121 17.09 -2.55 0.20
N LYS A 122 17.37 -1.28 -0.04
CA LYS A 122 16.91 -0.20 0.83
C LYS A 122 15.39 -0.05 0.84
N LEU A 123 14.74 -0.23 -0.33
CA LEU A 123 13.28 -0.25 -0.44
C LEU A 123 12.68 -1.42 0.33
N LYS A 124 13.26 -2.63 0.27
CA LYS A 124 12.82 -3.76 1.10
C LYS A 124 12.87 -3.43 2.58
N SER A 125 13.98 -2.84 3.03
CA SER A 125 14.12 -2.41 4.44
C SER A 125 13.10 -1.34 4.84
N ALA A 126 12.66 -0.48 3.90
CA ALA A 126 11.59 0.49 4.14
C ALA A 126 10.22 -0.18 4.25
N ILE A 127 9.95 -1.18 3.40
CA ILE A 127 8.72 -1.99 3.45
C ILE A 127 8.62 -2.75 4.78
N ASP A 128 9.72 -3.32 5.29
CA ASP A 128 9.76 -4.00 6.59
C ASP A 128 9.43 -3.08 7.78
N CYS A 129 9.56 -1.78 7.61
CA CYS A 129 9.17 -0.80 8.63
C CYS A 129 7.65 -0.57 8.70
N PHE A 130 6.88 -0.95 7.68
CA PHE A 130 5.44 -0.71 7.62
C PHE A 130 4.65 -1.37 8.76
N PRO A 131 4.84 -2.67 9.11
CA PRO A 131 4.16 -3.28 10.25
C PRO A 131 4.50 -2.59 11.59
N ILE A 132 5.74 -2.10 11.74
CA ILE A 132 6.16 -1.37 12.94
C ILE A 132 5.44 -0.01 13.01
N TYR A 133 5.34 0.69 11.88
CA TYR A 133 4.57 1.94 11.77
C TYR A 133 3.09 1.73 12.15
N GLN A 134 2.45 0.67 11.63
CA GLN A 134 1.07 0.34 11.99
C GLN A 134 0.91 0.05 13.49
N SER A 135 1.84 -0.70 14.08
CA SER A 135 1.85 -0.96 15.51
C SER A 135 1.97 0.32 16.35
N LEU A 136 2.78 1.28 15.91
CA LEU A 136 2.91 2.59 16.58
C LEU A 136 1.62 3.42 16.47
N LEU A 137 0.90 3.36 15.36
CA LEU A 137 -0.41 4.00 15.20
C LEU A 137 -1.45 3.36 16.15
N ASP A 138 -1.51 2.03 16.19
CA ASP A 138 -2.42 1.30 17.07
C ASP A 138 -2.16 1.62 18.56
N GLN A 139 -0.90 1.68 18.99
CA GLN A 139 -0.52 2.07 20.36
C GLN A 139 -0.95 3.50 20.71
N LYS A 140 -0.98 4.40 19.73
CA LYS A 140 -1.40 5.78 19.92
C LYS A 140 -2.91 5.98 19.72
N HIS A 141 -3.65 4.93 19.41
CA HIS A 141 -5.07 4.98 19.05
C HIS A 141 -5.32 5.97 17.88
N ARG A 142 -4.48 5.89 16.85
CA ARG A 142 -4.58 6.70 15.64
C ARG A 142 -4.83 5.85 14.41
N TYR A 143 -5.56 6.41 13.45
CA TYR A 143 -5.81 5.81 12.13
C TYR A 143 -5.79 6.88 11.05
N ASP A 144 -5.46 6.50 9.84
CA ASP A 144 -5.70 7.32 8.65
C ASP A 144 -6.95 6.83 7.89
N PHE A 145 -7.35 7.60 6.87
CA PHE A 145 -8.56 7.27 6.12
C PHE A 145 -8.44 5.95 5.34
N ASP A 146 -7.23 5.61 4.89
CA ASP A 146 -7.01 4.34 4.18
C ASP A 146 -7.18 3.14 5.11
N ASP A 147 -6.87 3.27 6.41
CA ASP A 147 -7.12 2.21 7.40
C ASP A 147 -8.61 1.81 7.47
N MET A 148 -9.53 2.76 7.28
CA MET A 148 -10.97 2.47 7.30
C MET A 148 -11.36 1.51 6.17
N ILE A 149 -10.78 1.68 4.98
CA ILE A 149 -11.02 0.81 3.83
C ILE A 149 -10.54 -0.61 4.16
N HIS A 150 -9.33 -0.76 4.69
CA HIS A 150 -8.77 -2.06 5.08
C HIS A 150 -9.56 -2.75 6.19
N TRP A 151 -10.09 -2.00 7.15
CA TRP A 151 -10.92 -2.57 8.20
C TRP A 151 -12.21 -3.15 7.64
N VAL A 152 -12.84 -2.48 6.68
CA VAL A 152 -14.05 -2.99 6.01
C VAL A 152 -13.73 -4.18 5.13
N ILE A 153 -12.64 -4.17 4.37
CA ILE A 153 -12.18 -5.33 3.59
C ILE A 153 -12.02 -6.53 4.53
N ARG A 154 -11.26 -6.36 5.61
CA ARG A 154 -11.01 -7.42 6.58
C ARG A 154 -12.30 -7.93 7.24
N LEU A 155 -13.22 -7.03 7.59
CA LEU A 155 -14.52 -7.40 8.13
C LEU A 155 -15.29 -8.29 7.15
N PHE A 156 -15.36 -7.90 5.88
CA PHE A 156 -16.07 -8.65 4.85
C PHE A 156 -15.42 -10.01 4.55
N GLU A 157 -14.10 -10.11 4.65
CA GLU A 157 -13.38 -11.37 4.46
C GLU A 157 -13.51 -12.33 5.66
N THR A 158 -13.63 -11.79 6.90
CA THR A 158 -13.71 -12.61 8.11
C THR A 158 -15.13 -12.90 8.56
N GLU A 159 -16.12 -12.10 8.16
CA GLU A 159 -17.52 -12.17 8.57
C GLU A 159 -18.44 -12.25 7.32
N PRO A 160 -18.54 -13.41 6.66
CA PRO A 160 -19.30 -13.56 5.41
C PRO A 160 -20.77 -13.17 5.54
N ASP A 161 -21.39 -13.39 6.71
CA ASP A 161 -22.79 -13.05 6.96
C ASP A 161 -23.02 -11.53 6.93
N ILE A 162 -22.03 -10.75 7.38
CA ILE A 162 -22.08 -9.28 7.31
C ILE A 162 -21.98 -8.84 5.85
N LEU A 163 -21.02 -9.40 5.10
CA LEU A 163 -20.86 -9.13 3.67
C LEU A 163 -22.16 -9.45 2.91
N LEU A 164 -22.75 -10.62 3.18
CA LEU A 164 -24.01 -11.03 2.54
C LEU A 164 -25.13 -10.02 2.78
N GLY A 165 -25.25 -9.47 4.01
CA GLY A 165 -26.24 -8.43 4.31
C GLY A 165 -26.07 -7.17 3.44
N TYR A 166 -24.82 -6.71 3.20
CA TYR A 166 -24.55 -5.58 2.31
C TYR A 166 -24.78 -5.94 0.83
N GLN A 167 -24.46 -7.16 0.41
CA GLN A 167 -24.74 -7.65 -0.94
C GLN A 167 -26.24 -7.70 -1.24
N GLU A 168 -27.07 -8.14 -0.29
CA GLU A 168 -28.53 -8.10 -0.40
C GLU A 168 -29.09 -6.66 -0.42
N GLN A 169 -28.49 -5.78 0.35
CA GLN A 169 -28.91 -4.37 0.42
C GLN A 169 -28.57 -3.60 -0.85
N PHE A 170 -27.37 -3.82 -1.42
CA PHE A 170 -26.85 -3.11 -2.59
C PHE A 170 -26.87 -4.01 -3.84
N GLN A 171 -28.05 -4.22 -4.40
CA GLN A 171 -28.25 -5.07 -5.57
C GLN A 171 -27.70 -4.48 -6.87
N TYR A 172 -27.43 -3.16 -6.91
CA TYR A 172 -26.84 -2.43 -8.03
C TYR A 172 -25.69 -1.58 -7.51
N ILE A 173 -24.55 -1.70 -8.13
CA ILE A 173 -23.34 -0.93 -7.76
C ILE A 173 -22.93 -0.07 -8.94
N LEU A 174 -22.84 1.24 -8.71
CA LEU A 174 -22.36 2.20 -9.69
C LEU A 174 -21.08 2.83 -9.17
N VAL A 175 -20.02 2.75 -9.98
CA VAL A 175 -18.73 3.37 -9.67
C VAL A 175 -18.46 4.42 -10.72
N ASP A 176 -18.39 5.67 -10.28
CA ASP A 176 -18.02 6.82 -11.09
C ASP A 176 -16.55 7.15 -10.91
N GLU A 177 -15.92 7.77 -11.91
CA GLU A 177 -14.50 8.12 -11.92
C GLU A 177 -13.61 6.90 -11.63
N TYR A 178 -13.91 5.79 -12.28
CA TYR A 178 -13.24 4.51 -12.00
C TYR A 178 -11.73 4.56 -12.21
N GLN A 179 -11.25 5.39 -13.14
CA GLN A 179 -9.83 5.61 -13.40
C GLN A 179 -9.06 6.17 -12.19
N ASP A 180 -9.76 6.76 -11.22
CA ASP A 180 -9.17 7.33 -9.99
C ASP A 180 -9.29 6.39 -8.78
N THR A 181 -9.85 5.18 -8.97
CA THR A 181 -9.99 4.20 -7.88
C THR A 181 -8.67 3.51 -7.59
N SER A 182 -8.42 3.26 -6.30
CA SER A 182 -7.25 2.50 -5.82
C SER A 182 -7.52 1.00 -5.74
N GLY A 183 -6.46 0.19 -5.60
CA GLY A 183 -6.57 -1.25 -5.46
C GLY A 183 -7.45 -1.67 -4.27
N SER A 184 -7.32 -1.02 -3.12
CA SER A 184 -8.15 -1.32 -1.94
C SER A 184 -9.63 -0.93 -2.14
N GLN A 185 -9.92 0.16 -2.86
CA GLN A 185 -11.28 0.55 -3.22
C GLN A 185 -11.89 -0.46 -4.19
N ASN A 186 -11.14 -0.90 -5.19
CA ASN A 186 -11.57 -1.94 -6.12
C ASN A 186 -11.86 -3.25 -5.40
N LYS A 187 -11.05 -3.61 -4.39
CA LYS A 187 -11.29 -4.79 -3.56
C LYS A 187 -12.63 -4.76 -2.83
N ILE A 188 -13.07 -3.58 -2.34
CA ILE A 188 -14.42 -3.44 -1.76
C ILE A 188 -15.49 -3.73 -2.82
N VAL A 189 -15.34 -3.16 -4.03
CA VAL A 189 -16.29 -3.42 -5.13
C VAL A 189 -16.34 -4.91 -5.47
N GLU A 190 -15.18 -5.56 -5.63
CA GLU A 190 -15.08 -7.00 -5.87
C GLU A 190 -15.82 -7.82 -4.82
N LEU A 191 -15.60 -7.53 -3.53
CA LEU A 191 -16.28 -8.22 -2.43
C LEU A 191 -17.79 -8.02 -2.50
N LEU A 192 -18.27 -6.80 -2.74
CA LEU A 192 -19.70 -6.52 -2.82
C LEU A 192 -20.38 -7.20 -4.01
N VAL A 193 -19.69 -7.33 -5.16
CA VAL A 193 -20.26 -7.99 -6.35
C VAL A 193 -20.06 -9.51 -6.38
N SER A 194 -19.22 -10.06 -5.51
CA SER A 194 -18.84 -11.48 -5.54
C SER A 194 -20.00 -12.46 -5.40
N TYR A 195 -21.13 -12.02 -4.83
CA TYR A 195 -22.34 -12.84 -4.71
C TYR A 195 -22.92 -13.27 -6.06
N TRP A 196 -22.89 -12.37 -7.05
CA TRP A 196 -23.49 -12.61 -8.37
C TRP A 196 -22.56 -13.32 -9.35
N GLN A 197 -21.35 -13.66 -8.93
CA GLN A 197 -20.37 -14.39 -9.75
C GLN A 197 -20.13 -13.75 -11.14
N ASP A 198 -20.58 -14.42 -12.22
CA ASP A 198 -20.34 -14.00 -13.60
C ASP A 198 -21.32 -12.93 -14.12
N GLU A 199 -22.39 -12.62 -13.38
CA GLU A 199 -23.43 -11.67 -13.79
C GLU A 199 -23.68 -10.56 -12.73
N PRO A 200 -22.65 -9.79 -12.33
CA PRO A 200 -22.82 -8.75 -11.33
C PRO A 200 -23.59 -7.55 -11.91
N ASN A 201 -24.47 -6.96 -11.11
CA ASN A 201 -25.10 -5.68 -11.41
C ASN A 201 -24.13 -4.51 -11.12
N LEU A 202 -23.03 -4.49 -11.84
CA LEU A 202 -21.98 -3.47 -11.71
C LEU A 202 -21.97 -2.57 -12.96
N PHE A 203 -22.06 -1.26 -12.75
CA PHE A 203 -21.90 -0.26 -13.78
C PHE A 203 -20.73 0.67 -13.41
N VAL A 204 -19.76 0.73 -14.30
CA VAL A 204 -18.51 1.47 -14.08
C VAL A 204 -18.42 2.57 -15.13
N VAL A 205 -18.15 3.79 -14.69
CA VAL A 205 -17.93 4.95 -15.57
C VAL A 205 -16.55 5.52 -15.27
N GLY A 206 -15.78 5.74 -16.31
CA GLY A 206 -14.45 6.31 -16.21
C GLY A 206 -13.88 6.62 -17.60
N ASP A 207 -12.85 7.43 -17.63
CA ASP A 207 -12.13 7.83 -18.84
C ASP A 207 -10.63 7.71 -18.54
N ASP A 208 -9.97 6.74 -19.14
CA ASP A 208 -8.55 6.46 -18.96
C ASP A 208 -7.65 7.59 -19.48
N ASP A 209 -8.11 8.38 -20.45
CA ASP A 209 -7.43 9.60 -20.93
C ASP A 209 -7.45 10.74 -19.88
N GLN A 210 -8.39 10.68 -18.93
CA GLN A 210 -8.49 11.64 -17.82
C GLN A 210 -7.81 11.18 -16.52
N SER A 211 -7.11 10.08 -16.52
CA SER A 211 -6.37 9.57 -15.35
C SER A 211 -5.18 10.48 -14.97
N ILE A 212 -5.51 11.74 -14.62
CA ILE A 212 -4.53 12.76 -14.21
C ILE A 212 -4.01 12.53 -12.79
N TYR A 213 -4.72 11.75 -11.99
CA TYR A 213 -4.33 11.37 -10.63
C TYR A 213 -3.58 10.04 -10.54
N ARG A 214 -3.06 9.52 -11.65
CA ARG A 214 -2.26 8.30 -11.71
C ARG A 214 -1.09 8.29 -10.72
N PHE A 215 -0.52 9.46 -10.43
CA PHE A 215 0.50 9.63 -9.40
C PHE A 215 -0.01 9.42 -7.97
N GLN A 216 -1.33 9.41 -7.75
CA GLN A 216 -1.96 9.08 -6.47
C GLN A 216 -2.38 7.61 -6.36
N GLY A 217 -1.99 6.77 -7.33
CA GLY A 217 -2.25 5.33 -7.34
C GLY A 217 -3.53 4.92 -8.09
N ALA A 218 -4.06 5.76 -8.96
CA ALA A 218 -5.05 5.36 -9.94
C ALA A 218 -4.41 4.42 -10.98
N ASN A 219 -5.05 3.30 -11.24
CA ASN A 219 -4.60 2.27 -12.19
C ASN A 219 -5.33 2.39 -13.53
#